data_a8142b6c8eb5714c980fdbcffc2ee505
#
_entry.id   a8142b6c8eb5714c980fdbcffc2ee505
#
_cell.length_a   1.000
_cell.length_b   1.000
_cell.length_c   1.000
_cell.angle_alpha   90.00
_cell.angle_beta   90.00
_cell.angle_gamma   90.00
#
_symmetry.space_group_name_H-M   'P 1'
#
loop_
_entity.id
_entity.type
_entity.pdbx_description
1 polymer ?
#
loop_
_entity_poly.entity_id
_entity_poly.type
_entity_poly.pdbx_seq_one_letter_code
_entity_poly.pdbx_strand_id
1 'polypeptide(L)'
;MSNYLEIPEFEDSIPFRTFLNDGMTIVYPHWHTEIEIIFSRKGKVNIGVDDTIVQLEKGEIYIFPSGEAHYFLASPDSERYVYQFNLKLFDEKILRTSEDSLISLFASGEPHSRYWPKELTQKATELLVQLYGVEEQKPAGMKYMSVGYLYQLIGELYLHLPRRIAEKAQTKRSAIQYKETLDLLNQVFEYVEDRFQEVIALEDVAKFVGFSPYYFTRFFKTNTGQTFMQFLTEYRINQAKFILANEKIPMVEVAEKAGFSSVKTFHHVFKEAVGQSPLQYRKNLNNH
;
A
#
# COMPACT_ATOMS: atom_id res chain seq x y z
N MET A 1 12.38 14.56 -6.85
CA MET A 1 10.92 14.61 -7.02
C MET A 1 10.29 14.31 -5.68
N SER A 2 9.19 14.93 -5.33
CA SER A 2 8.53 14.60 -4.05
C SER A 2 7.73 13.31 -4.25
N ASN A 3 8.06 12.26 -3.49
CA ASN A 3 7.26 11.06 -3.44
C ASN A 3 5.98 11.36 -2.66
N TYR A 4 4.82 10.94 -3.16
CA TYR A 4 3.56 11.09 -2.44
C TYR A 4 3.16 9.76 -1.78
N LEU A 5 2.41 9.85 -0.68
CA LEU A 5 1.79 8.69 -0.07
C LEU A 5 0.55 8.31 -0.87
N GLU A 6 0.52 7.11 -1.42
CA GLU A 6 -0.70 6.50 -1.92
C GLU A 6 -1.42 5.77 -0.78
N ILE A 7 -2.72 5.96 -0.67
CA ILE A 7 -3.56 5.16 0.23
C ILE A 7 -4.39 4.25 -0.67
N PRO A 8 -4.05 2.95 -0.76
CA PRO A 8 -4.81 2.02 -1.57
C PRO A 8 -6.26 1.91 -1.08
N GLU A 9 -7.21 2.09 -2.00
CA GLU A 9 -8.63 1.87 -1.70
C GLU A 9 -8.92 0.37 -1.85
N PHE A 10 -9.41 -0.26 -0.79
CA PHE A 10 -9.88 -1.63 -0.80
C PHE A 10 -11.40 -1.65 -0.89
N GLU A 11 -11.93 -2.32 -1.91
CA GLU A 11 -13.39 -2.39 -2.15
C GLU A 11 -14.11 -3.19 -1.06
N ASP A 12 -13.40 -4.10 -0.40
CA ASP A 12 -13.91 -5.03 0.61
C ASP A 12 -13.27 -4.80 1.99
N SER A 13 -13.84 -5.48 3.00
CA SER A 13 -13.27 -5.54 4.37
C SER A 13 -11.91 -6.26 4.46
N ILE A 14 -11.45 -6.91 3.38
CA ILE A 14 -10.14 -7.55 3.32
C ILE A 14 -9.17 -6.53 2.72
N PRO A 15 -8.08 -6.18 3.41
CA PRO A 15 -7.08 -5.23 2.92
C PRO A 15 -6.18 -5.89 1.86
N PHE A 16 -6.80 -6.25 0.73
CA PHE A 16 -6.19 -6.83 -0.46
C PHE A 16 -6.91 -6.31 -1.70
N ARG A 17 -6.14 -5.98 -2.74
CA ARG A 17 -6.66 -5.70 -4.09
C ARG A 17 -5.72 -6.24 -5.15
N THR A 18 -6.28 -6.56 -6.32
CA THR A 18 -5.51 -6.85 -7.53
C THR A 18 -6.19 -6.25 -8.74
N PHE A 19 -5.39 -5.86 -9.71
CA PHE A 19 -5.87 -5.32 -10.98
C PHE A 19 -4.86 -5.54 -12.10
N LEU A 20 -5.36 -5.50 -13.34
CA LEU A 20 -4.54 -5.48 -14.55
C LEU A 20 -4.18 -4.02 -14.90
N ASN A 21 -2.91 -3.77 -15.13
CA ASN A 21 -2.44 -2.51 -15.71
C ASN A 21 -1.84 -2.78 -17.10
N ASP A 22 -2.25 -1.98 -18.08
CA ASP A 22 -1.90 -2.11 -19.50
C ASP A 22 -0.58 -1.43 -19.89
N GLY A 23 0.12 -0.85 -18.92
CA GLY A 23 1.40 -0.18 -19.15
C GLY A 23 1.34 1.15 -19.92
N MET A 24 0.16 1.63 -20.31
CA MET A 24 0.04 2.84 -21.13
C MET A 24 0.28 4.13 -20.35
N THR A 25 0.06 4.11 -19.04
CA THR A 25 0.16 5.30 -18.18
C THR A 25 1.40 5.27 -17.29
N ILE A 26 1.94 6.47 -17.04
CA ILE A 26 2.98 6.68 -16.04
C ILE A 26 2.30 6.71 -14.67
N VAL A 27 2.88 6.01 -13.70
CA VAL A 27 2.53 6.18 -12.28
C VAL A 27 3.68 6.95 -11.64
N TYR A 28 3.36 8.11 -11.07
CA TYR A 28 4.36 8.98 -10.46
C TYR A 28 4.99 8.37 -9.20
N PRO A 29 6.18 8.81 -8.80
CA PRO A 29 6.84 8.33 -7.60
C PRO A 29 5.94 8.43 -6.37
N HIS A 30 5.66 7.29 -5.77
CA HIS A 30 4.78 7.14 -4.60
C HIS A 30 5.30 6.03 -3.69
N TRP A 31 4.70 5.92 -2.53
CA TRP A 31 4.92 4.83 -1.60
C TRP A 31 3.62 4.58 -0.80
N HIS A 32 3.48 3.38 -0.27
CA HIS A 32 2.34 2.96 0.57
C HIS A 32 2.79 1.94 1.62
N THR A 33 1.91 1.64 2.58
CA THR A 33 2.22 0.70 3.68
C THR A 33 2.02 -0.77 3.30
N GLU A 34 1.32 -1.02 2.22
CA GLU A 34 1.04 -2.34 1.71
C GLU A 34 2.29 -2.95 1.07
N ILE A 35 2.34 -4.29 1.07
CA ILE A 35 3.23 -5.01 0.16
C ILE A 35 2.62 -4.93 -1.22
N GLU A 36 3.43 -4.58 -2.23
CA GLU A 36 3.01 -4.63 -3.62
C GLU A 36 3.82 -5.68 -4.38
N ILE A 37 3.13 -6.53 -5.13
CA ILE A 37 3.74 -7.51 -6.01
C ILE A 37 3.32 -7.22 -7.44
N ILE A 38 4.31 -7.08 -8.31
CA ILE A 38 4.13 -6.92 -9.75
C ILE A 38 4.49 -8.23 -10.45
N PHE A 39 3.58 -8.74 -11.26
CA PHE A 39 3.84 -9.85 -12.18
C PHE A 39 3.71 -9.37 -13.62
N SER A 40 4.80 -9.43 -14.39
CA SER A 40 4.78 -9.09 -15.81
C SER A 40 4.12 -10.22 -16.63
N ARG A 41 2.85 -10.02 -16.99
CA ARG A 41 2.05 -10.96 -17.78
C ARG A 41 2.47 -10.97 -19.26
N LYS A 42 2.76 -9.78 -19.79
CA LYS A 42 3.07 -9.59 -21.21
C LYS A 42 4.04 -8.43 -21.40
N GLY A 43 4.98 -8.59 -22.33
CA GLY A 43 5.93 -7.54 -22.67
C GLY A 43 6.94 -7.26 -21.57
N LYS A 44 7.50 -6.07 -21.60
CA LYS A 44 8.50 -5.58 -20.64
C LYS A 44 7.92 -4.45 -19.81
N VAL A 45 8.03 -4.53 -18.50
CA VAL A 45 7.56 -3.50 -17.57
C VAL A 45 8.77 -2.74 -17.01
N ASN A 46 8.76 -1.41 -17.15
CA ASN A 46 9.80 -0.56 -16.60
C ASN A 46 9.31 0.05 -15.27
N ILE A 47 10.01 -0.28 -14.21
CA ILE A 47 9.74 0.21 -12.86
C ILE A 47 10.92 1.03 -12.37
N GLY A 48 10.64 2.08 -11.62
CA GLY A 48 11.66 2.88 -10.93
C GLY A 48 11.65 2.57 -9.44
N VAL A 49 12.82 2.29 -8.89
CA VAL A 49 13.04 2.06 -7.47
C VAL A 49 14.20 2.96 -7.06
N ASP A 50 13.96 3.87 -6.13
CA ASP A 50 14.92 4.94 -5.81
C ASP A 50 15.38 5.67 -7.09
N ASP A 51 16.68 5.73 -7.34
CA ASP A 51 17.27 6.37 -8.52
C ASP A 51 17.57 5.39 -9.68
N THR A 52 17.05 4.14 -9.59
CA THR A 52 17.33 3.09 -10.60
C THR A 52 16.08 2.68 -11.36
N ILE A 53 16.27 2.33 -12.63
CA ILE A 53 15.21 1.71 -13.44
C ILE A 53 15.47 0.22 -13.52
N VAL A 54 14.47 -0.56 -13.10
CA VAL A 54 14.46 -2.01 -13.20
C VAL A 54 13.51 -2.41 -14.32
N GLN A 55 13.94 -3.28 -15.21
CA GLN A 55 13.11 -3.83 -16.27
C GLN A 55 12.73 -5.26 -15.94
N LEU A 56 11.43 -5.52 -15.87
CA LEU A 56 10.86 -6.86 -15.74
C LEU A 56 10.57 -7.41 -17.12
N GLU A 57 11.09 -8.59 -17.40
CA GLU A 57 10.72 -9.38 -18.56
C GLU A 57 9.40 -10.13 -18.30
N LYS A 58 8.76 -10.60 -19.38
CA LYS A 58 7.55 -11.44 -19.26
C LYS A 58 7.80 -12.63 -18.33
N GLY A 59 6.91 -12.85 -17.38
CA GLY A 59 6.97 -13.93 -16.40
C GLY A 59 7.78 -13.58 -15.14
N GLU A 60 8.41 -12.42 -15.08
CA GLU A 60 9.14 -11.99 -13.88
C GLU A 60 8.22 -11.32 -12.87
N ILE A 61 8.63 -11.42 -11.62
CA ILE A 61 7.95 -10.86 -10.46
C ILE A 61 8.89 -9.84 -9.80
N TYR A 62 8.31 -8.75 -9.31
CA TYR A 62 9.00 -7.81 -8.41
C TYR A 62 8.14 -7.54 -7.18
N ILE A 63 8.77 -7.53 -6.02
CA ILE A 63 8.10 -7.26 -4.74
C ILE A 63 8.60 -5.93 -4.19
N PHE A 64 7.67 -5.00 -3.94
CA PHE A 64 7.95 -3.79 -3.19
C PHE A 64 7.56 -4.02 -1.72
N PRO A 65 8.52 -3.93 -0.80
CA PRO A 65 8.22 -3.93 0.62
C PRO A 65 7.46 -2.67 1.04
N SER A 66 6.80 -2.73 2.19
CA SER A 66 6.13 -1.59 2.80
C SER A 66 7.05 -0.37 2.88
N GLY A 67 6.57 0.77 2.39
CA GLY A 67 7.26 2.06 2.45
C GLY A 67 8.35 2.28 1.40
N GLU A 68 8.62 1.33 0.50
CA GLU A 68 9.58 1.53 -0.57
C GLU A 68 9.00 2.46 -1.65
N ALA A 69 9.69 3.58 -1.89
CA ALA A 69 9.27 4.52 -2.92
C ALA A 69 9.53 3.94 -4.32
N HIS A 70 8.50 3.94 -5.14
CA HIS A 70 8.57 3.39 -6.49
C HIS A 70 7.68 4.15 -7.48
N TYR A 71 7.89 3.91 -8.77
CA TYR A 71 7.11 4.50 -9.85
C TYR A 71 7.11 3.59 -11.07
N PHE A 72 6.17 3.82 -11.99
CA PHE A 72 6.10 3.06 -13.23
C PHE A 72 6.23 3.99 -14.43
N LEU A 73 7.16 3.68 -15.31
CA LEU A 73 7.26 4.34 -16.59
C LEU A 73 6.27 3.72 -17.58
N ALA A 74 5.84 4.54 -18.55
CA ALA A 74 5.07 4.01 -19.65
C ALA A 74 5.82 2.85 -20.31
N SER A 75 5.14 1.73 -20.46
CA SER A 75 5.67 0.49 -21.04
C SER A 75 4.64 -0.03 -22.04
N PRO A 76 4.49 0.64 -23.23
CA PRO A 76 3.52 0.25 -24.24
C PRO A 76 3.69 -1.22 -24.62
N ASP A 77 2.58 -1.89 -24.97
CA ASP A 77 2.52 -3.32 -25.28
C ASP A 77 2.84 -4.28 -24.11
N SER A 78 2.93 -3.76 -22.91
CA SER A 78 3.07 -4.57 -21.69
C SER A 78 1.74 -4.69 -20.94
N GLU A 79 1.64 -5.77 -20.17
CA GLU A 79 0.55 -5.98 -19.22
C GLU A 79 1.15 -6.52 -17.93
N ARG A 80 0.71 -5.99 -16.79
CA ARG A 80 1.12 -6.47 -15.48
C ARG A 80 -0.07 -6.67 -14.55
N TYR A 81 -0.03 -7.73 -13.78
CA TYR A 81 -0.88 -7.87 -12.61
C TYR A 81 -0.22 -7.15 -11.44
N VAL A 82 -1.02 -6.37 -10.73
CA VAL A 82 -0.64 -5.67 -9.51
C VAL A 82 -1.41 -6.29 -8.36
N TYR A 83 -0.71 -6.64 -7.28
CA TYR A 83 -1.28 -7.19 -6.05
C TYR A 83 -0.83 -6.32 -4.89
N GLN A 84 -1.76 -5.74 -4.16
CA GLN A 84 -1.47 -4.94 -2.97
C GLN A 84 -2.20 -5.55 -1.78
N PHE A 85 -1.50 -5.78 -0.69
CA PHE A 85 -2.09 -6.31 0.54
C PHE A 85 -1.39 -5.77 1.78
N ASN A 86 -2.18 -5.59 2.83
CA ASN A 86 -1.67 -5.18 4.13
C ASN A 86 -1.25 -6.42 4.94
N LEU A 87 -0.11 -6.33 5.62
CA LEU A 87 0.40 -7.42 6.46
C LEU A 87 -0.50 -7.75 7.66
N LYS A 88 -1.44 -6.88 8.02
CA LYS A 88 -2.49 -7.15 9.01
C LYS A 88 -3.40 -8.34 8.66
N LEU A 89 -3.41 -8.77 7.38
CA LEU A 89 -4.07 -10.02 6.97
C LEU A 89 -3.52 -11.26 7.67
N PHE A 90 -2.30 -11.18 8.16
CA PHE A 90 -1.57 -12.32 8.74
C PHE A 90 -1.40 -12.12 10.24
N ASP A 91 -2.04 -12.96 11.06
CA ASP A 91 -1.85 -12.91 12.52
C ASP A 91 -0.48 -13.50 12.90
N GLU A 92 0.54 -12.67 12.84
CA GLU A 92 1.91 -13.09 13.20
C GLU A 92 2.05 -13.51 14.67
N LYS A 93 1.14 -13.13 15.55
CA LYS A 93 1.16 -13.60 16.95
C LYS A 93 0.86 -15.10 17.06
N ILE A 94 0.07 -15.61 16.12
CA ILE A 94 -0.31 -17.03 16.06
C ILE A 94 0.59 -17.80 15.10
N LEU A 95 0.92 -17.21 13.95
CA LEU A 95 1.53 -17.91 12.82
C LEU A 95 3.05 -17.83 12.80
N ARG A 96 3.65 -16.87 13.51
CA ARG A 96 5.08 -16.65 13.50
C ARG A 96 5.81 -17.77 14.25
N THR A 97 6.60 -18.52 13.51
CA THR A 97 7.41 -19.64 14.04
C THR A 97 8.89 -19.32 14.16
N SER A 98 9.34 -18.18 13.60
CA SER A 98 10.73 -17.74 13.60
C SER A 98 10.87 -16.34 14.22
N GLU A 99 12.10 -15.90 14.46
CA GLU A 99 12.38 -14.52 14.89
C GLU A 99 12.15 -13.50 13.78
N ASP A 100 12.10 -13.94 12.52
CA ASP A 100 11.86 -13.09 11.37
C ASP A 100 10.37 -12.75 11.25
N SER A 101 10.03 -11.45 11.27
CA SER A 101 8.69 -10.96 10.97
C SER A 101 8.44 -10.88 9.45
N LEU A 102 7.18 -10.81 9.03
CA LEU A 102 6.83 -10.55 7.62
C LEU A 102 7.46 -9.25 7.11
N ILE A 103 7.49 -8.22 7.93
CA ILE A 103 8.19 -6.96 7.59
C ILE A 103 9.66 -7.23 7.29
N SER A 104 10.33 -8.04 8.14
CA SER A 104 11.74 -8.40 7.94
C SER A 104 11.94 -9.26 6.70
N LEU A 105 11.03 -10.20 6.44
CA LEU A 105 11.06 -11.06 5.25
C LEU A 105 11.08 -10.22 3.97
N PHE A 106 10.12 -9.30 3.82
CA PHE A 106 10.02 -8.46 2.64
C PHE A 106 11.12 -7.40 2.55
N ALA A 107 11.50 -6.77 3.66
CA ALA A 107 12.56 -5.75 3.67
C ALA A 107 13.94 -6.29 3.33
N SER A 108 14.23 -7.56 3.68
CA SER A 108 15.54 -8.18 3.45
C SER A 108 15.55 -9.22 2.33
N GLY A 109 14.38 -9.58 1.79
CA GLY A 109 14.26 -10.53 0.70
C GLY A 109 14.73 -9.94 -0.64
N GLU A 110 15.19 -10.80 -1.54
CA GLU A 110 15.51 -10.42 -2.91
C GLU A 110 14.22 -10.04 -3.66
N PRO A 111 14.01 -8.80 -4.09
CA PRO A 111 12.72 -8.38 -4.63
C PRO A 111 12.46 -8.89 -6.04
N HIS A 112 13.50 -9.18 -6.83
CA HIS A 112 13.37 -9.51 -8.23
C HIS A 112 13.50 -11.00 -8.47
N SER A 113 12.45 -11.63 -8.99
CA SER A 113 12.39 -13.09 -9.22
C SER A 113 13.46 -13.62 -10.18
N ARG A 114 14.13 -12.77 -10.95
CA ARG A 114 15.30 -13.15 -11.77
C ARG A 114 16.41 -13.80 -10.96
N TYR A 115 16.51 -13.43 -9.68
CA TYR A 115 17.52 -13.92 -8.75
C TYR A 115 16.99 -15.00 -7.80
N TRP A 116 15.73 -15.44 -7.99
CA TRP A 116 15.12 -16.48 -7.18
C TRP A 116 15.43 -17.87 -7.71
N PRO A 117 15.34 -18.91 -6.87
CA PRO A 117 15.26 -20.29 -7.34
C PRO A 117 14.11 -20.47 -8.32
N LYS A 118 14.32 -21.24 -9.38
CA LYS A 118 13.29 -21.46 -10.42
C LYS A 118 12.00 -22.03 -9.86
N GLU A 119 12.12 -22.94 -8.91
CA GLU A 119 10.98 -23.58 -8.23
C GLU A 119 10.12 -22.56 -7.50
N LEU A 120 10.75 -21.60 -6.78
CA LEU A 120 10.03 -20.52 -6.12
C LEU A 120 9.33 -19.61 -7.15
N THR A 121 10.03 -19.21 -8.21
CA THR A 121 9.45 -18.35 -9.25
C THR A 121 8.25 -19.02 -9.90
N GLN A 122 8.36 -20.31 -10.24
CA GLN A 122 7.24 -21.07 -10.82
C GLN A 122 6.05 -21.12 -9.85
N LYS A 123 6.29 -21.51 -8.60
CA LYS A 123 5.22 -21.65 -7.60
C LYS A 123 4.55 -20.32 -7.28
N ALA A 124 5.32 -19.25 -7.12
CA ALA A 124 4.78 -17.91 -6.92
C ALA A 124 3.95 -17.44 -8.13
N THR A 125 4.42 -17.68 -9.34
CA THR A 125 3.66 -17.37 -10.58
C THR A 125 2.32 -18.11 -10.61
N GLU A 126 2.31 -19.43 -10.32
CA GLU A 126 1.09 -20.23 -10.28
C GLU A 126 0.07 -19.65 -9.28
N LEU A 127 0.52 -19.33 -8.06
CA LEU A 127 -0.33 -18.77 -7.00
C LEU A 127 -0.87 -17.39 -7.37
N LEU A 128 -0.05 -16.50 -7.92
CA LEU A 128 -0.46 -15.17 -8.35
C LEU A 128 -1.48 -15.23 -9.49
N VAL A 129 -1.28 -16.08 -10.49
CA VAL A 129 -2.23 -16.24 -11.59
C VAL A 129 -3.57 -16.80 -11.09
N GLN A 130 -3.55 -17.79 -10.17
CA GLN A 130 -4.77 -18.33 -9.57
C GLN A 130 -5.49 -17.26 -8.74
N LEU A 131 -4.76 -16.49 -7.93
CA LEU A 131 -5.29 -15.40 -7.13
C LEU A 131 -5.98 -14.35 -8.01
N TYR A 132 -5.34 -13.91 -9.11
CA TYR A 132 -5.95 -13.00 -10.06
C TYR A 132 -7.22 -13.57 -10.67
N GLY A 133 -7.20 -14.84 -11.10
CA GLY A 133 -8.35 -15.51 -11.70
C GLY A 133 -9.56 -15.61 -10.76
N VAL A 134 -9.33 -15.82 -9.46
CA VAL A 134 -10.40 -15.83 -8.44
C VAL A 134 -11.01 -14.43 -8.27
N GLU A 135 -10.19 -13.39 -8.20
CA GLU A 135 -10.65 -12.00 -8.07
C GLU A 135 -11.41 -11.51 -9.31
N GLU A 136 -11.00 -11.96 -10.51
CA GLU A 136 -11.70 -11.63 -11.74
C GLU A 136 -13.06 -12.35 -11.87
N GLN A 137 -13.12 -13.65 -11.52
CA GLN A 137 -14.33 -14.46 -11.64
C GLN A 137 -15.33 -14.27 -10.50
N LYS A 138 -14.89 -13.79 -9.34
CA LYS A 138 -15.67 -13.54 -8.12
C LYS A 138 -16.58 -14.72 -7.73
N PRO A 139 -16.07 -15.96 -7.62
CA PRO A 139 -16.89 -17.12 -7.25
C PRO A 139 -17.36 -17.04 -5.80
N ALA A 140 -18.38 -17.84 -5.48
CA ALA A 140 -18.77 -18.02 -4.08
C ALA A 140 -17.56 -18.52 -3.26
N GLY A 141 -17.26 -17.86 -2.14
CA GLY A 141 -16.06 -18.16 -1.33
C GLY A 141 -14.77 -17.50 -1.80
N MET A 142 -14.83 -16.56 -2.77
CA MET A 142 -13.69 -15.81 -3.27
C MET A 142 -12.74 -15.34 -2.17
N LYS A 143 -13.26 -14.73 -1.10
CA LYS A 143 -12.43 -14.19 0.00
C LYS A 143 -11.60 -15.27 0.70
N TYR A 144 -12.15 -16.45 0.92
CA TYR A 144 -11.39 -17.57 1.49
C TYR A 144 -10.30 -18.07 0.56
N MET A 145 -10.62 -18.14 -0.74
CA MET A 145 -9.64 -18.57 -1.75
C MET A 145 -8.50 -17.55 -1.86
N SER A 146 -8.81 -16.26 -1.95
CA SER A 146 -7.80 -15.20 -2.07
C SER A 146 -6.87 -15.16 -0.86
N VAL A 147 -7.43 -15.19 0.35
CA VAL A 147 -6.64 -15.27 1.59
C VAL A 147 -5.81 -16.55 1.62
N GLY A 148 -6.39 -17.69 1.22
CA GLY A 148 -5.67 -18.98 1.14
C GLY A 148 -4.47 -18.95 0.19
N TYR A 149 -4.59 -18.33 -0.99
CA TYR A 149 -3.47 -18.16 -1.93
C TYR A 149 -2.40 -17.23 -1.37
N LEU A 150 -2.78 -16.15 -0.69
CA LEU A 150 -1.82 -15.25 -0.04
C LEU A 150 -1.04 -15.97 1.06
N TYR A 151 -1.71 -16.79 1.90
CA TYR A 151 -1.03 -17.60 2.92
C TYR A 151 -0.04 -18.60 2.31
N GLN A 152 -0.43 -19.29 1.23
CA GLN A 152 0.47 -20.18 0.52
C GLN A 152 1.68 -19.45 -0.05
N LEU A 153 1.46 -18.28 -0.69
CA LEU A 153 2.54 -17.45 -1.22
C LEU A 153 3.51 -17.02 -0.13
N ILE A 154 3.01 -16.55 1.01
CA ILE A 154 3.84 -16.19 2.16
C ILE A 154 4.66 -17.39 2.65
N GLY A 155 4.05 -18.58 2.73
CA GLY A 155 4.76 -19.81 3.13
C GLY A 155 5.92 -20.15 2.20
N GLU A 156 5.72 -20.07 0.88
CA GLU A 156 6.77 -20.31 -0.10
C GLU A 156 7.89 -19.26 -0.02
N LEU A 157 7.52 -17.98 0.20
CA LEU A 157 8.51 -16.92 0.37
C LEU A 157 9.34 -17.11 1.67
N TYR A 158 8.71 -17.52 2.78
CA TYR A 158 9.46 -17.83 4.01
C TYR A 158 10.49 -18.95 3.82
N LEU A 159 10.12 -19.98 3.05
CA LEU A 159 10.97 -21.15 2.85
C LEU A 159 12.12 -20.89 1.87
N HIS A 160 11.88 -20.09 0.84
CA HIS A 160 12.74 -20.11 -0.34
C HIS A 160 13.19 -18.73 -0.84
N LEU A 161 12.66 -17.61 -0.29
CA LEU A 161 13.06 -16.28 -0.75
C LEU A 161 14.51 -15.99 -0.39
N PRO A 162 15.40 -15.78 -1.37
CA PRO A 162 16.77 -15.43 -1.09
C PRO A 162 16.86 -14.11 -0.33
N ARG A 163 17.84 -13.96 0.53
CA ARG A 163 18.16 -12.67 1.11
C ARG A 163 18.91 -11.82 0.08
N ARG A 164 18.62 -10.53 0.02
CA ARG A 164 19.43 -9.59 -0.76
C ARG A 164 20.89 -9.76 -0.37
N ILE A 165 21.76 -10.02 -1.34
CA ILE A 165 23.20 -10.01 -1.12
C ILE A 165 23.57 -8.56 -0.89
N ALA A 166 23.90 -8.21 0.35
CA ALA A 166 24.31 -6.85 0.68
C ALA A 166 25.57 -6.50 -0.11
N GLU A 167 25.43 -5.79 -1.21
CA GLU A 167 26.57 -5.09 -1.80
C GLU A 167 26.98 -3.99 -0.83
N LYS A 168 28.11 -4.26 -0.16
CA LYS A 168 28.91 -3.36 0.68
C LYS A 168 28.28 -2.78 1.95
N ALA A 169 28.88 -3.16 3.03
CA ALA A 169 29.11 -2.58 4.39
C ALA A 169 28.44 -1.25 4.86
N GLN A 170 27.67 -0.57 4.07
CA GLN A 170 26.84 0.59 4.47
C GLN A 170 25.48 0.18 5.06
N THR A 171 25.09 -1.07 4.92
CA THR A 171 23.70 -1.51 4.97
C THR A 171 23.18 -1.97 6.33
N LYS A 172 24.00 -2.44 7.27
CA LYS A 172 23.42 -2.86 8.59
C LYS A 172 22.88 -1.68 9.39
N ARG A 173 23.56 -0.55 9.36
CA ARG A 173 23.13 0.66 10.10
C ARG A 173 21.96 1.34 9.40
N SER A 174 21.97 1.40 8.07
CA SER A 174 20.87 1.95 7.26
C SER A 174 19.63 1.04 7.27
N ALA A 175 19.78 -0.28 7.22
CA ALA A 175 18.64 -1.20 7.29
C ALA A 175 17.95 -1.19 8.66
N ILE A 176 18.71 -1.10 9.77
CA ILE A 176 18.15 -0.96 11.11
C ILE A 176 17.43 0.40 11.23
N GLN A 177 18.06 1.48 10.79
CA GLN A 177 17.48 2.83 10.84
C GLN A 177 16.25 2.94 9.93
N TYR A 178 16.25 2.29 8.77
CA TYR A 178 15.10 2.23 7.87
C TYR A 178 13.94 1.45 8.50
N LYS A 179 14.22 0.30 9.12
CA LYS A 179 13.22 -0.48 9.85
C LYS A 179 12.60 0.32 10.99
N GLU A 180 13.42 0.98 11.82
CA GLU A 180 12.93 1.85 12.89
C GLU A 180 12.05 2.99 12.35
N THR A 181 12.43 3.57 11.21
CA THR A 181 11.64 4.61 10.54
C THR A 181 10.29 4.07 10.08
N LEU A 182 10.25 2.90 9.45
CA LEU A 182 9.00 2.26 9.01
C LEU A 182 8.12 1.87 10.20
N ASP A 183 8.69 1.31 11.26
CA ASP A 183 7.97 0.94 12.47
C ASP A 183 7.30 2.18 13.12
N LEU A 184 8.01 3.32 13.14
CA LEU A 184 7.45 4.59 13.64
C LEU A 184 6.35 5.15 12.72
N LEU A 185 6.53 5.09 11.41
CA LEU A 185 5.50 5.51 10.45
C LEU A 185 4.26 4.63 10.56
N ASN A 186 4.43 3.31 10.67
CA ASN A 186 3.32 2.39 10.86
C ASN A 186 2.54 2.70 12.16
N GLN A 187 3.22 3.00 13.27
CA GLN A 187 2.57 3.43 14.50
C GLN A 187 1.74 4.72 14.30
N VAL A 188 2.25 5.68 13.52
CA VAL A 188 1.50 6.91 13.19
C VAL A 188 0.26 6.58 12.36
N PHE A 189 0.38 5.68 11.37
CA PHE A 189 -0.74 5.31 10.52
C PHE A 189 -1.81 4.53 11.29
N GLU A 190 -1.41 3.58 12.15
CA GLU A 190 -2.33 2.88 13.06
C GLU A 190 -3.05 3.84 14.01
N TYR A 191 -2.31 4.81 14.57
CA TYR A 191 -2.91 5.85 15.42
C TYR A 191 -3.99 6.65 14.67
N VAL A 192 -3.75 6.99 13.40
CA VAL A 192 -4.73 7.71 12.57
C VAL A 192 -5.89 6.80 12.20
N GLU A 193 -5.65 5.56 11.80
CA GLU A 193 -6.68 4.59 11.45
C GLU A 193 -7.67 4.36 12.59
N ASP A 194 -7.16 4.23 13.80
CA ASP A 194 -7.99 4.00 14.99
C ASP A 194 -8.78 5.24 15.44
N ARG A 195 -8.30 6.45 15.10
CA ARG A 195 -8.79 7.72 15.70
C ARG A 195 -9.13 8.83 14.70
N PHE A 196 -9.12 8.57 13.40
CA PHE A 196 -9.33 9.63 12.39
C PHE A 196 -10.65 10.40 12.54
N GLN A 197 -11.66 9.79 13.19
CA GLN A 197 -12.93 10.43 13.49
C GLN A 197 -12.85 11.45 14.63
N GLU A 198 -11.83 11.35 15.48
CA GLU A 198 -11.60 12.23 16.61
C GLU A 198 -10.83 13.49 16.20
N VAL A 199 -10.74 14.46 17.11
CA VAL A 199 -9.83 15.60 16.94
C VAL A 199 -8.42 15.12 17.22
N ILE A 200 -7.58 15.04 16.20
CA ILE A 200 -6.18 14.66 16.32
C ILE A 200 -5.31 15.92 16.21
N ALA A 201 -4.61 16.26 17.30
CA ALA A 201 -3.57 17.30 17.28
C ALA A 201 -2.20 16.69 16.93
N LEU A 202 -1.37 17.48 16.25
CA LEU A 202 -0.01 17.06 15.91
C LEU A 202 0.81 16.68 17.15
N GLU A 203 0.60 17.42 18.24
CA GLU A 203 1.25 17.22 19.53
C GLU A 203 0.94 15.84 20.13
N ASP A 204 -0.29 15.37 19.98
CA ASP A 204 -0.73 14.07 20.50
C ASP A 204 -0.02 12.93 19.79
N VAL A 205 0.05 13.00 18.46
CA VAL A 205 0.74 11.99 17.63
C VAL A 205 2.25 12.02 17.87
N ALA A 206 2.83 13.20 17.93
CA ALA A 206 4.25 13.36 18.25
C ALA A 206 4.59 12.71 19.60
N LYS A 207 3.79 12.97 20.63
CA LYS A 207 3.94 12.37 21.96
C LYS A 207 3.76 10.84 21.92
N PHE A 208 2.81 10.35 21.14
CA PHE A 208 2.55 8.91 21.00
C PHE A 208 3.77 8.14 20.48
N VAL A 209 4.47 8.69 19.48
CA VAL A 209 5.71 8.09 18.95
C VAL A 209 6.99 8.53 19.67
N GLY A 210 6.86 9.23 20.80
CA GLY A 210 8.00 9.65 21.64
C GLY A 210 8.82 10.81 21.08
N PHE A 211 8.25 11.63 20.20
CA PHE A 211 8.92 12.77 19.58
C PHE A 211 8.44 14.13 20.13
N SER A 212 9.32 15.15 20.02
CA SER A 212 8.84 16.52 20.13
C SER A 212 8.05 16.89 18.87
N PRO A 213 7.07 17.83 18.94
CA PRO A 213 6.29 18.27 17.78
C PRO A 213 7.15 18.77 16.61
N TYR A 214 8.23 19.48 16.90
CA TYR A 214 9.18 19.97 15.89
C TYR A 214 9.91 18.81 15.19
N TYR A 215 10.41 17.84 15.95
CA TYR A 215 11.10 16.69 15.39
C TYR A 215 10.13 15.82 14.57
N PHE A 216 8.93 15.58 15.09
CA PHE A 216 7.88 14.83 14.41
C PHE A 216 7.51 15.46 13.05
N THR A 217 7.31 16.79 13.01
CA THR A 217 7.00 17.51 11.76
C THR A 217 8.07 17.27 10.70
N ARG A 218 9.35 17.36 11.06
CA ARG A 218 10.46 17.11 10.14
C ARG A 218 10.53 15.63 9.75
N PHE A 219 10.48 14.74 10.73
CA PHE A 219 10.50 13.29 10.52
C PHE A 219 9.40 12.87 9.54
N PHE A 220 8.17 13.24 9.82
CA PHE A 220 7.03 12.87 9.00
C PHE A 220 7.16 13.41 7.57
N LYS A 221 7.42 14.72 7.43
CA LYS A 221 7.56 15.34 6.11
C LYS A 221 8.74 14.79 5.30
N THR A 222 9.87 14.49 5.94
CA THR A 222 11.03 13.92 5.26
C THR A 222 10.74 12.52 4.72
N ASN A 223 10.01 11.71 5.48
CA ASN A 223 9.77 10.31 5.13
C ASN A 223 8.49 10.09 4.31
N THR A 224 7.53 11.04 4.31
CA THR A 224 6.25 10.90 3.59
C THR A 224 6.07 11.91 2.45
N GLY A 225 6.94 12.89 2.34
CA GLY A 225 6.83 13.97 1.36
C GLY A 225 5.80 15.06 1.72
N GLN A 226 4.91 14.82 2.68
CA GLN A 226 3.81 15.72 3.06
C GLN A 226 3.77 15.98 4.57
N THR A 227 3.04 17.03 4.99
CA THR A 227 2.83 17.28 6.42
C THR A 227 1.82 16.28 7.00
N PHE A 228 1.90 16.02 8.31
CA PHE A 228 0.93 15.17 9.01
C PHE A 228 -0.53 15.62 8.82
N MET A 229 -0.79 16.93 8.84
CA MET A 229 -2.15 17.45 8.65
C MET A 229 -2.66 17.28 7.22
N GLN A 230 -1.77 17.34 6.22
CA GLN A 230 -2.14 16.99 4.84
C GLN A 230 -2.49 15.51 4.73
N PHE A 231 -1.66 14.63 5.29
CA PHE A 231 -1.93 13.20 5.36
C PHE A 231 -3.27 12.88 6.04
N LEU A 232 -3.54 13.42 7.23
CA LEU A 232 -4.79 13.20 7.96
C LEU A 232 -6.01 13.67 7.14
N THR A 233 -5.86 14.80 6.45
CA THR A 233 -6.92 15.34 5.58
C THR A 233 -7.19 14.40 4.40
N GLU A 234 -6.15 13.93 3.74
CA GLU A 234 -6.27 12.99 2.63
C GLU A 234 -6.88 11.66 3.07
N TYR A 235 -6.45 11.12 4.21
CA TYR A 235 -7.03 9.93 4.81
C TYR A 235 -8.55 10.08 5.01
N ARG A 236 -8.99 11.21 5.62
CA ARG A 236 -10.41 11.52 5.83
C ARG A 236 -11.19 11.67 4.53
N ILE A 237 -10.59 12.25 3.50
CA ILE A 237 -11.22 12.36 2.17
C ILE A 237 -11.43 10.98 1.56
N ASN A 238 -10.49 10.05 1.69
CA ASN A 238 -10.63 8.70 1.18
C ASN A 238 -11.71 7.91 1.96
N GLN A 239 -11.78 8.08 3.29
CA GLN A 239 -12.89 7.54 4.07
C GLN A 239 -14.25 8.13 3.63
N ALA A 240 -14.31 9.43 3.35
CA ALA A 240 -15.53 10.05 2.83
C ALA A 240 -15.94 9.49 1.45
N LYS A 241 -15.01 9.27 0.54
CA LYS A 241 -15.27 8.62 -0.76
C LYS A 241 -15.85 7.22 -0.58
N PHE A 242 -15.26 6.42 0.31
CA PHE A 242 -15.76 5.09 0.63
C PHE A 242 -17.19 5.13 1.17
N ILE A 243 -17.48 5.99 2.15
CA ILE A 243 -18.82 6.17 2.71
C ILE A 243 -19.82 6.63 1.64
N LEU A 244 -19.42 7.58 0.78
CA LEU A 244 -20.27 8.09 -0.30
C LEU A 244 -20.61 7.01 -1.34
N ALA A 245 -19.72 6.06 -1.57
CA ALA A 245 -19.91 4.95 -2.50
C ALA A 245 -20.83 3.86 -1.90
N ASN A 246 -20.72 3.57 -0.62
CA ASN A 246 -21.33 2.41 0.00
C ASN A 246 -22.56 2.72 0.87
N GLU A 247 -22.72 3.97 1.34
CA GLU A 247 -23.78 4.34 2.28
C GLU A 247 -24.68 5.46 1.72
N LYS A 248 -25.99 5.28 1.88
CA LYS A 248 -27.00 6.31 1.49
C LYS A 248 -27.44 7.12 2.73
N ILE A 249 -26.49 7.77 3.37
CA ILE A 249 -26.71 8.63 4.54
C ILE A 249 -26.62 10.11 4.20
N PRO A 250 -27.19 11.01 5.05
CA PRO A 250 -27.07 12.46 4.89
C PRO A 250 -25.62 12.95 4.89
N MET A 251 -25.35 14.08 4.20
CA MET A 251 -23.99 14.64 4.14
C MET A 251 -23.41 15.03 5.50
N VAL A 252 -24.27 15.33 6.47
CA VAL A 252 -23.87 15.59 7.87
C VAL A 252 -23.23 14.35 8.47
N GLU A 253 -23.87 13.20 8.35
CA GLU A 253 -23.37 11.94 8.85
C GLU A 253 -22.11 11.46 8.11
N VAL A 254 -22.03 11.72 6.78
CA VAL A 254 -20.80 11.45 6.00
C VAL A 254 -19.63 12.25 6.56
N ALA A 255 -19.83 13.56 6.80
CA ALA A 255 -18.80 14.42 7.34
C ALA A 255 -18.31 13.95 8.72
N GLU A 256 -19.24 13.59 9.60
CA GLU A 256 -18.95 13.11 10.95
C GLU A 256 -18.19 11.77 10.91
N LYS A 257 -18.72 10.77 10.18
CA LYS A 257 -18.08 9.45 10.03
C LYS A 257 -16.70 9.53 9.36
N ALA A 258 -16.50 10.50 8.47
CA ALA A 258 -15.21 10.74 7.84
C ALA A 258 -14.25 11.58 8.71
N GLY A 259 -14.65 11.99 9.92
CA GLY A 259 -13.79 12.70 10.89
C GLY A 259 -13.69 14.20 10.68
N PHE A 260 -14.62 14.82 9.94
CA PHE A 260 -14.66 16.27 9.80
C PHE A 260 -15.49 16.94 10.90
N SER A 261 -14.95 18.00 11.49
CA SER A 261 -15.60 18.75 12.57
C SER A 261 -16.84 19.51 12.15
N SER A 262 -17.03 19.76 10.84
CA SER A 262 -18.23 20.38 10.30
C SER A 262 -18.48 20.00 8.84
N VAL A 263 -19.76 19.97 8.46
CA VAL A 263 -20.19 19.74 7.06
C VAL A 263 -19.61 20.80 6.11
N LYS A 264 -19.50 22.05 6.59
CA LYS A 264 -18.94 23.16 5.79
C LYS A 264 -17.46 22.89 5.46
N THR A 265 -16.66 22.52 6.45
CA THR A 265 -15.26 22.15 6.26
C THR A 265 -15.13 20.94 5.33
N PHE A 266 -15.94 19.90 5.55
CA PHE A 266 -16.00 18.73 4.70
C PHE A 266 -16.24 19.10 3.23
N HIS A 267 -17.30 19.86 2.93
CA HIS A 267 -17.61 20.25 1.57
C HIS A 267 -16.50 21.03 0.88
N HIS A 268 -15.86 21.95 1.60
CA HIS A 268 -14.76 22.75 1.08
C HIS A 268 -13.54 21.90 0.76
N VAL A 269 -13.08 21.14 1.74
CA VAL A 269 -11.87 20.32 1.63
C VAL A 269 -12.06 19.20 0.60
N PHE A 270 -13.21 18.54 0.59
CA PHE A 270 -13.53 17.51 -0.39
C PHE A 270 -13.54 18.06 -1.81
N LYS A 271 -14.18 19.23 -2.04
CA LYS A 271 -14.20 19.86 -3.36
C LYS A 271 -12.81 20.28 -3.83
N GLU A 272 -11.97 20.77 -2.93
CA GLU A 272 -10.58 21.14 -3.23
C GLU A 272 -9.76 19.90 -3.61
N ALA A 273 -9.88 18.80 -2.86
CA ALA A 273 -9.11 17.58 -3.09
C ALA A 273 -9.60 16.76 -4.30
N VAL A 274 -10.93 16.71 -4.55
CA VAL A 274 -11.56 15.83 -5.55
C VAL A 274 -11.99 16.56 -6.82
N GLY A 275 -11.98 17.89 -6.82
CA GLY A 275 -12.40 18.73 -7.95
C GLY A 275 -13.93 18.89 -8.08
N GLN A 276 -14.73 18.16 -7.30
CA GLN A 276 -16.19 18.20 -7.32
C GLN A 276 -16.78 18.11 -5.91
N SER A 277 -18.03 18.55 -5.74
CA SER A 277 -18.68 18.47 -4.43
C SER A 277 -19.00 17.02 -4.03
N PRO A 278 -19.08 16.68 -2.72
CA PRO A 278 -19.46 15.35 -2.25
C PRO A 278 -20.77 14.84 -2.84
N LEU A 279 -21.77 15.73 -2.99
CA LEU A 279 -23.06 15.38 -3.57
C LEU A 279 -22.94 15.03 -5.07
N GLN A 280 -22.12 15.79 -5.82
CA GLN A 280 -21.86 15.51 -7.23
C GLN A 280 -21.11 14.20 -7.40
N TYR A 281 -20.10 13.97 -6.55
CA TYR A 281 -19.34 12.71 -6.52
C TYR A 281 -20.26 11.51 -6.32
N ARG A 282 -21.15 11.54 -5.31
CA ARG A 282 -22.15 10.48 -5.06
C ARG A 282 -23.11 10.27 -6.25
N LYS A 283 -23.56 11.35 -6.90
CA LYS A 283 -24.43 11.22 -8.07
C LYS A 283 -23.74 10.54 -9.24
N ASN A 284 -22.47 10.86 -9.46
CA ASN A 284 -21.70 10.26 -10.56
C ASN A 284 -21.47 8.76 -10.33
N LEU A 285 -21.22 8.32 -9.09
CA LEU A 285 -21.10 6.90 -8.75
C LEU A 285 -22.40 6.10 -9.00
N ASN A 286 -23.57 6.71 -8.79
CA ASN A 286 -24.87 6.04 -8.97
C ASN A 286 -25.37 6.04 -10.42
N ASN A 287 -24.66 6.69 -11.34
CA ASN A 287 -25.02 6.77 -12.76
C ASN A 287 -24.19 5.82 -13.65
N HIS A 288 -23.34 5.02 -13.05
CA HIS A 288 -22.59 3.92 -13.65
C HIS A 288 -22.97 2.59 -13.02
#